data_c5eda9d25d813563d393e2107854d3e5
#
_entry.id   c5eda9d25d813563d393e2107854d3e5
#
_cell.length_a   1.000
_cell.length_b   1.000
_cell.length_c   1.000
_cell.angle_alpha   90.00
_cell.angle_beta   90.00
_cell.angle_gamma   90.00
#
_symmetry.space_group_name_H-M   'P 1'
#
loop_
_entity.id
_entity.type
_entity.pdbx_description
1 polymer ?
#
loop_
_entity_poly.entity_id
_entity_poly.type
_entity_poly.pdbx_seq_one_letter_code
_entity_poly.pdbx_strand_id
1 'polypeptide(L)'
;GAVSRGLDTDVKGLPVVLYNAAGFEVSDVVEVTLPLEGSKFTVYDDKGVRVPSQVLGTQQGQTRLLVEATVPAAGYAVYDIRKGGQPKAPAIKAGAWGLENSVYKLTLDANGDISSIVDKRHGRELVAAGKSIRLAFFPQNESYSWPAWEILKKTVDASPQAITGEVKVTVAEEGPLRASVCVERTLGDSRFRQWITLREGAQADRIDLVNDIDWQSSNALLKAEFPLSVSNPEAVYDLGVGSVARGNNTATAYEVYACLLYTSDAA
;
A
#
# COMPACT_ATOMS: atom_id res chain seq x y z
N GLY A 1 -23.48 -3.32 -16.96
CA GLY A 1 -23.39 -4.06 -18.21
C GLY A 1 -24.49 -5.12 -18.35
N ALA A 2 -24.53 -5.88 -19.46
CA ALA A 2 -25.56 -6.91 -19.70
C ALA A 2 -25.53 -8.03 -18.63
N VAL A 3 -24.36 -8.44 -18.22
CA VAL A 3 -24.17 -9.46 -17.17
C VAL A 3 -24.79 -9.01 -15.84
N SER A 4 -24.50 -7.78 -15.42
CA SER A 4 -25.00 -7.27 -14.13
C SER A 4 -26.52 -7.20 -14.03
N ARG A 5 -27.23 -7.09 -15.16
CA ARG A 5 -28.70 -7.06 -15.18
C ARG A 5 -29.35 -8.42 -14.96
N GLY A 6 -28.61 -9.51 -15.13
CA GLY A 6 -29.12 -10.87 -14.90
C GLY A 6 -28.81 -11.41 -13.50
N LEU A 7 -28.13 -10.64 -12.68
CA LEU A 7 -27.78 -11.06 -11.31
C LEU A 7 -28.96 -10.83 -10.37
N ASP A 8 -29.13 -11.76 -9.42
CA ASP A 8 -30.03 -11.54 -8.30
C ASP A 8 -29.42 -10.51 -7.35
N THR A 9 -30.00 -9.34 -7.30
CA THR A 9 -29.61 -8.22 -6.45
C THR A 9 -30.76 -7.79 -5.54
N ASP A 10 -31.69 -8.69 -5.26
CA ASP A 10 -32.80 -8.42 -4.35
C ASP A 10 -32.34 -8.42 -2.90
N VAL A 11 -32.06 -7.22 -2.38
CA VAL A 11 -31.59 -6.97 -1.02
C VAL A 11 -32.46 -5.92 -0.33
N LYS A 12 -32.36 -5.82 0.99
CA LYS A 12 -33.17 -4.87 1.77
C LYS A 12 -32.69 -3.41 1.66
N GLY A 13 -31.41 -3.21 1.35
CA GLY A 13 -30.78 -1.90 1.23
C GLY A 13 -30.29 -1.62 -0.17
N LEU A 14 -29.07 -1.08 -0.30
CA LEU A 14 -28.40 -0.83 -1.57
C LEU A 14 -27.52 -2.03 -1.94
N PRO A 15 -27.77 -2.70 -3.08
CA PRO A 15 -26.92 -3.80 -3.52
C PRO A 15 -25.58 -3.25 -4.05
N VAL A 16 -24.48 -3.87 -3.64
CA VAL A 16 -23.14 -3.68 -4.22
C VAL A 16 -22.66 -5.03 -4.72
N VAL A 17 -22.33 -5.12 -6.00
CA VAL A 17 -21.83 -6.32 -6.64
C VAL A 17 -20.33 -6.21 -6.81
N LEU A 18 -19.60 -7.15 -6.25
CA LEU A 18 -18.14 -7.27 -6.38
C LEU A 18 -17.81 -8.47 -7.25
N TYR A 19 -16.87 -8.30 -8.18
CA TYR A 19 -16.44 -9.32 -9.11
C TYR A 19 -15.00 -9.74 -8.81
N ASN A 20 -14.74 -11.03 -8.94
CA ASN A 20 -13.41 -11.60 -8.85
C ASN A 20 -13.09 -12.34 -10.16
N ALA A 21 -12.08 -11.86 -10.88
CA ALA A 21 -11.60 -12.50 -12.11
C ALA A 21 -10.49 -13.55 -11.86
N ALA A 22 -9.98 -13.64 -10.62
CA ALA A 22 -8.94 -14.61 -10.28
C ALA A 22 -9.51 -16.04 -10.21
N GLY A 23 -8.68 -17.04 -10.47
CA GLY A 23 -9.03 -18.46 -10.38
C GLY A 23 -9.11 -19.00 -8.94
N PHE A 24 -9.10 -18.15 -7.92
CA PHE A 24 -9.20 -18.49 -6.51
C PHE A 24 -10.07 -17.48 -5.77
N GLU A 25 -10.59 -17.86 -4.60
CA GLU A 25 -11.34 -16.95 -3.73
C GLU A 25 -10.45 -15.82 -3.23
N VAL A 26 -10.97 -14.59 -3.26
CA VAL A 26 -10.27 -13.40 -2.78
C VAL A 26 -11.02 -12.78 -1.62
N SER A 27 -10.32 -12.55 -0.51
CA SER A 27 -10.81 -11.74 0.62
C SER A 27 -9.95 -10.48 0.72
N ASP A 28 -10.61 -9.30 0.67
CA ASP A 28 -9.93 -8.01 0.74
C ASP A 28 -10.82 -6.94 1.38
N VAL A 29 -10.21 -5.82 1.77
CA VAL A 29 -10.89 -4.60 2.17
C VAL A 29 -11.11 -3.74 0.94
N VAL A 30 -12.33 -3.75 0.42
CA VAL A 30 -12.70 -3.07 -0.83
C VAL A 30 -13.32 -1.72 -0.54
N GLU A 31 -12.92 -0.71 -1.31
CA GLU A 31 -13.53 0.61 -1.25
C GLU A 31 -14.67 0.72 -2.28
N VAL A 32 -15.84 1.14 -1.82
CA VAL A 32 -17.03 1.36 -2.64
C VAL A 32 -17.54 2.78 -2.45
N THR A 33 -18.05 3.37 -3.53
CA THR A 33 -18.69 4.69 -3.52
C THR A 33 -20.20 4.51 -3.64
N LEU A 34 -20.92 4.95 -2.62
CA LEU A 34 -22.36 4.84 -2.54
C LEU A 34 -23.01 6.13 -3.08
N PRO A 35 -24.03 6.05 -3.94
CA PRO A 35 -24.73 7.22 -4.47
C PRO A 35 -25.73 7.80 -3.45
N LEU A 36 -25.32 7.89 -2.19
CA LEU A 36 -26.13 8.41 -1.08
C LEU A 36 -25.25 8.88 0.07
N GLU A 37 -25.73 9.85 0.82
CA GLU A 37 -25.04 10.40 1.98
C GLU A 37 -25.38 9.64 3.26
N GLY A 38 -24.37 9.51 4.12
CA GLY A 38 -24.53 8.94 5.46
C GLY A 38 -23.21 8.80 6.20
N SER A 39 -23.31 8.85 7.51
CA SER A 39 -22.18 8.64 8.43
C SER A 39 -22.17 7.27 9.09
N LYS A 40 -23.24 6.50 8.91
CA LYS A 40 -23.41 5.18 9.53
C LYS A 40 -24.03 4.22 8.54
N PHE A 41 -23.37 3.10 8.31
CA PHE A 41 -23.82 2.01 7.47
C PHE A 41 -23.50 0.67 8.11
N THR A 42 -24.37 -0.31 7.83
CA THR A 42 -24.12 -1.73 8.10
C THR A 42 -24.11 -2.46 6.77
N VAL A 43 -23.21 -3.42 6.64
CA VAL A 43 -23.04 -4.24 5.44
C VAL A 43 -23.30 -5.68 5.79
N TYR A 44 -24.02 -6.39 4.94
CA TYR A 44 -24.31 -7.81 5.07
C TYR A 44 -23.89 -8.54 3.80
N ASP A 45 -23.38 -9.75 3.97
CA ASP A 45 -23.09 -10.66 2.86
C ASP A 45 -24.39 -11.29 2.28
N ASP A 46 -24.23 -12.16 1.29
CA ASP A 46 -25.31 -12.91 0.64
C ASP A 46 -26.05 -13.90 1.59
N LYS A 47 -25.42 -14.24 2.72
CA LYS A 47 -26.01 -15.08 3.78
C LYS A 47 -26.72 -14.27 4.86
N GLY A 48 -26.72 -12.95 4.73
CA GLY A 48 -27.28 -12.03 5.72
C GLY A 48 -26.40 -11.87 6.97
N VAL A 49 -25.14 -12.29 6.91
CA VAL A 49 -24.18 -12.10 8.00
C VAL A 49 -23.58 -10.69 7.90
N ARG A 50 -23.53 -9.98 9.02
CA ARG A 50 -22.94 -8.65 9.07
C ARG A 50 -21.41 -8.72 8.91
N VAL A 51 -20.89 -8.01 7.90
CA VAL A 51 -19.45 -7.90 7.67
C VAL A 51 -18.90 -6.56 8.18
N PRO A 52 -17.59 -6.49 8.55
CA PRO A 52 -16.95 -5.25 8.93
C PRO A 52 -17.00 -4.21 7.82
N SER A 53 -17.20 -2.93 8.21
CA SER A 53 -17.19 -1.80 7.29
C SER A 53 -16.71 -0.53 7.97
N GLN A 54 -16.23 0.44 7.20
CA GLN A 54 -15.70 1.71 7.68
C GLN A 54 -16.09 2.84 6.73
N VAL A 55 -16.76 3.87 7.24
CA VAL A 55 -17.05 5.08 6.47
C VAL A 55 -15.79 5.93 6.38
N LEU A 56 -15.38 6.30 5.18
CA LEU A 56 -14.21 7.16 4.93
C LEU A 56 -14.59 8.64 4.87
N GLY A 57 -15.80 8.94 4.45
CA GLY A 57 -16.31 10.30 4.35
C GLY A 57 -17.39 10.43 3.30
N THR A 58 -18.00 11.61 3.26
CA THR A 58 -19.06 11.96 2.30
C THR A 58 -18.62 13.19 1.52
N GLN A 59 -18.74 13.12 0.20
CA GLN A 59 -18.42 14.23 -0.70
C GLN A 59 -19.40 14.24 -1.89
N GLN A 60 -19.92 15.41 -2.23
CA GLN A 60 -20.83 15.62 -3.38
C GLN A 60 -22.02 14.66 -3.42
N GLY A 61 -22.65 14.41 -2.28
CA GLY A 61 -23.81 13.50 -2.21
C GLY A 61 -23.49 12.01 -2.18
N GLN A 62 -22.21 11.66 -2.20
CA GLN A 62 -21.73 10.28 -2.23
C GLN A 62 -20.93 9.96 -0.97
N THR A 63 -21.06 8.74 -0.47
CA THR A 63 -20.29 8.23 0.66
C THR A 63 -19.29 7.18 0.20
N ARG A 64 -18.02 7.35 0.59
CA ARG A 64 -17.00 6.32 0.42
C ARG A 64 -16.99 5.41 1.64
N LEU A 65 -17.07 4.11 1.39
CA LEU A 65 -17.18 3.06 2.40
C LEU A 65 -16.17 1.95 2.11
N LEU A 66 -15.44 1.50 3.14
CA LEU A 66 -14.69 0.25 3.08
C LEU A 66 -15.59 -0.91 3.53
N VAL A 67 -15.44 -2.03 2.87
CA VAL A 67 -16.13 -3.29 3.16
C VAL A 67 -15.10 -4.41 3.18
N GLU A 68 -15.06 -5.21 4.24
CA GLU A 68 -14.33 -6.48 4.22
C GLU A 68 -15.16 -7.48 3.42
N ALA A 69 -14.68 -7.84 2.25
CA ALA A 69 -15.41 -8.65 1.28
C ALA A 69 -14.66 -9.93 0.92
N THR A 70 -15.42 -11.01 0.74
CA THR A 70 -14.93 -12.26 0.19
C THR A 70 -15.72 -12.56 -1.09
N VAL A 71 -15.00 -12.83 -2.17
CA VAL A 71 -15.59 -13.08 -3.49
C VAL A 71 -15.04 -14.39 -4.04
N PRO A 72 -15.90 -15.35 -4.45
CA PRO A 72 -15.46 -16.66 -4.93
C PRO A 72 -14.64 -16.56 -6.23
N ALA A 73 -13.89 -17.62 -6.54
CA ALA A 73 -13.10 -17.75 -7.75
C ALA A 73 -13.94 -17.54 -9.01
N ALA A 74 -13.44 -16.75 -9.97
CA ALA A 74 -14.09 -16.44 -11.25
C ALA A 74 -15.60 -16.12 -11.10
N GLY A 75 -15.95 -15.38 -10.04
CA GLY A 75 -17.34 -15.20 -9.62
C GLY A 75 -17.66 -13.78 -9.18
N TYR A 76 -18.77 -13.67 -8.46
CA TYR A 76 -19.21 -12.42 -7.87
C TYR A 76 -19.83 -12.67 -6.48
N ALA A 77 -19.95 -11.61 -5.69
CA ALA A 77 -20.70 -11.58 -4.44
C ALA A 77 -21.56 -10.31 -4.38
N VAL A 78 -22.74 -10.41 -3.78
CA VAL A 78 -23.67 -9.29 -3.59
C VAL A 78 -23.68 -8.92 -2.12
N TYR A 79 -23.38 -7.65 -1.83
CA TYR A 79 -23.42 -7.10 -0.49
C TYR A 79 -24.60 -6.16 -0.33
N ASP A 80 -25.31 -6.28 0.78
CA ASP A 80 -26.46 -5.46 1.13
C ASP A 80 -26.04 -4.34 2.08
N ILE A 81 -26.02 -3.10 1.60
CA ILE A 81 -25.63 -1.93 2.36
C ILE A 81 -26.83 -1.18 2.88
N ARG A 82 -26.97 -1.08 4.20
CA ARG A 82 -28.09 -0.44 4.87
C ARG A 82 -27.63 0.79 5.65
N LYS A 83 -28.41 1.88 5.56
CA LYS A 83 -28.19 3.05 6.42
C LYS A 83 -28.43 2.71 7.89
N GLY A 84 -27.63 3.31 8.77
CA GLY A 84 -27.76 3.16 10.21
C GLY A 84 -26.87 2.09 10.81
N GLY A 85 -27.06 1.83 12.09
CA GLY A 85 -26.28 0.89 12.88
C GLY A 85 -25.14 1.57 13.65
N GLN A 86 -24.47 0.78 14.49
CA GLN A 86 -23.32 1.27 15.27
C GLN A 86 -22.04 1.02 14.50
N PRO A 87 -21.20 2.04 14.28
CA PRO A 87 -19.87 1.84 13.72
C PRO A 87 -19.05 0.96 14.69
N LYS A 88 -18.20 0.10 14.12
CA LYS A 88 -17.24 -0.65 14.92
C LYS A 88 -16.17 0.30 15.41
N ALA A 89 -15.70 0.12 16.64
CA ALA A 89 -14.59 0.90 17.17
C ALA A 89 -13.33 0.70 16.32
N PRO A 90 -12.43 1.70 16.22
CA PRO A 90 -11.15 1.53 15.55
C PRO A 90 -10.40 0.33 16.12
N ALA A 91 -9.94 -0.57 15.25
CA ALA A 91 -9.15 -1.74 15.62
C ALA A 91 -7.66 -1.45 15.48
N ILE A 92 -7.30 -0.51 14.59
CA ILE A 92 -5.93 -0.10 14.35
C ILE A 92 -5.65 1.13 15.21
N LYS A 93 -4.58 1.07 16.00
CA LYS A 93 -4.11 2.25 16.74
C LYS A 93 -3.31 3.11 15.78
N ALA A 94 -3.72 4.37 15.64
CA ALA A 94 -3.06 5.36 14.82
C ALA A 94 -2.58 6.54 15.67
N GLY A 95 -1.35 6.96 15.43
CA GLY A 95 -0.75 8.17 15.98
C GLY A 95 0.21 8.76 14.97
N ALA A 96 0.55 10.04 15.10
CA ALA A 96 1.42 10.69 14.13
C ALA A 96 2.74 9.93 13.90
N TRP A 97 3.26 9.25 14.90
CA TRP A 97 4.56 8.58 14.83
C TRP A 97 4.47 7.06 14.80
N GLY A 98 3.33 6.49 14.46
CA GLY A 98 3.21 5.05 14.31
C GLY A 98 1.80 4.52 14.15
N LEU A 99 1.73 3.28 13.70
CA LEU A 99 0.52 2.52 13.48
C LEU A 99 0.67 1.14 14.13
N GLU A 100 -0.42 0.60 14.67
CA GLU A 100 -0.42 -0.77 15.20
C GLU A 100 -1.75 -1.45 14.88
N ASN A 101 -1.67 -2.62 14.22
CA ASN A 101 -2.80 -3.53 14.00
C ASN A 101 -2.60 -4.86 14.75
N SER A 102 -3.40 -5.87 14.44
CA SER A 102 -3.27 -7.21 15.03
C SER A 102 -1.94 -7.90 14.72
N VAL A 103 -1.30 -7.58 13.59
CA VAL A 103 -0.08 -8.23 13.08
C VAL A 103 1.18 -7.42 13.29
N TYR A 104 1.14 -6.12 12.95
CA TYR A 104 2.31 -5.25 12.95
C TYR A 104 2.20 -4.09 13.92
N LYS A 105 3.35 -3.69 14.45
CA LYS A 105 3.54 -2.38 15.08
C LYS A 105 4.63 -1.63 14.32
N LEU A 106 4.27 -0.48 13.74
CA LEU A 106 5.16 0.42 13.02
C LEU A 106 5.51 1.62 13.88
N THR A 107 6.78 2.07 13.79
CA THR A 107 7.25 3.32 14.39
C THR A 107 7.95 4.15 13.32
N LEU A 108 7.67 5.46 13.31
CA LEU A 108 8.33 6.42 12.44
C LEU A 108 9.40 7.20 13.22
N ASP A 109 10.49 7.52 12.55
CA ASP A 109 11.51 8.43 13.09
C ASP A 109 11.14 9.91 12.85
N ALA A 110 12.00 10.81 13.28
CA ALA A 110 11.78 12.26 13.17
C ALA A 110 11.66 12.76 11.71
N ASN A 111 12.16 12.01 10.74
CA ASN A 111 12.03 12.31 9.32
C ASN A 111 10.74 11.73 8.71
N GLY A 112 9.95 11.00 9.50
CA GLY A 112 8.77 10.27 9.02
C GLY A 112 9.12 8.99 8.26
N ASP A 113 10.36 8.50 8.34
CA ASP A 113 10.77 7.23 7.79
C ASP A 113 10.42 6.08 8.75
N ILE A 114 10.14 4.87 8.23
CA ILE A 114 9.78 3.74 9.09
C ILE A 114 11.05 3.18 9.73
N SER A 115 11.24 3.47 11.02
CA SER A 115 12.41 3.02 11.79
C SER A 115 12.25 1.66 12.45
N SER A 116 11.01 1.17 12.57
CA SER A 116 10.72 -0.14 13.17
C SER A 116 9.45 -0.73 12.59
N ILE A 117 9.47 -2.03 12.32
CA ILE A 117 8.31 -2.86 12.03
C ILE A 117 8.44 -4.13 12.87
N VAL A 118 7.68 -4.22 13.95
CA VAL A 118 7.63 -5.43 14.75
C VAL A 118 6.53 -6.36 14.22
N ASP A 119 6.88 -7.54 13.75
CA ASP A 119 5.90 -8.63 13.52
C ASP A 119 5.52 -9.24 14.87
N LYS A 120 4.31 -8.95 15.33
CA LYS A 120 3.79 -9.37 16.63
C LYS A 120 3.55 -10.88 16.73
N ARG A 121 3.33 -11.55 15.59
CA ARG A 121 3.13 -13.02 15.54
C ARG A 121 4.40 -13.77 15.93
N HIS A 122 5.56 -13.21 15.56
CA HIS A 122 6.86 -13.85 15.78
C HIS A 122 7.75 -13.07 16.77
N GLY A 123 7.29 -11.92 17.28
CA GLY A 123 8.08 -11.06 18.16
C GLY A 123 9.37 -10.55 17.52
N ARG A 124 9.36 -10.32 16.20
CA ARG A 124 10.57 -10.06 15.41
C ARG A 124 10.57 -8.65 14.81
N GLU A 125 11.69 -7.94 14.95
CA GLU A 125 11.95 -6.69 14.25
C GLU A 125 12.35 -6.99 12.79
N LEU A 126 11.67 -6.32 11.84
CA LEU A 126 11.88 -6.52 10.42
C LEU A 126 12.84 -5.49 9.80
N VAL A 127 13.01 -4.31 10.42
CA VAL A 127 13.94 -3.29 9.94
C VAL A 127 15.33 -3.58 10.50
N ALA A 128 16.36 -3.46 9.67
CA ALA A 128 17.74 -3.65 10.09
C ALA A 128 18.15 -2.60 11.14
N ALA A 129 18.92 -3.00 12.15
CA ALA A 129 19.32 -2.15 13.26
C ALA A 129 20.00 -0.86 12.78
N GLY A 130 19.53 0.29 13.29
CA GLY A 130 20.05 1.62 12.95
C GLY A 130 19.71 2.08 11.52
N LYS A 131 18.77 1.43 10.85
CA LYS A 131 18.30 1.81 9.52
C LYS A 131 16.81 2.17 9.56
N SER A 132 16.32 2.79 8.46
CA SER A 132 14.89 3.08 8.25
C SER A 132 14.49 2.75 6.81
N ILE A 133 13.25 2.30 6.61
CA ILE A 133 12.64 2.21 5.28
C ILE A 133 12.29 3.64 4.88
N ARG A 134 12.80 4.08 3.72
CA ARG A 134 12.74 5.49 3.33
C ARG A 134 12.75 5.71 1.82
N LEU A 135 12.41 6.93 1.43
CA LEU A 135 12.78 7.46 0.12
C LEU A 135 14.20 8.04 0.22
N ALA A 136 15.08 7.58 -0.67
CA ALA A 136 16.48 7.95 -0.73
C ALA A 136 16.75 8.77 -1.99
N PHE A 137 17.27 9.97 -1.83
CA PHE A 137 17.58 10.89 -2.91
C PHE A 137 19.07 10.85 -3.26
N PHE A 138 19.40 10.60 -4.52
CA PHE A 138 20.73 10.62 -5.08
C PHE A 138 20.85 11.87 -5.96
N PRO A 139 21.62 12.88 -5.55
CA PRO A 139 21.66 14.19 -6.21
C PRO A 139 22.39 14.19 -7.57
N GLN A 140 23.05 13.08 -7.91
CA GLN A 140 23.77 12.92 -9.15
C GLN A 140 23.38 11.60 -9.81
N ASN A 141 22.78 11.69 -10.96
CA ASN A 141 22.45 10.54 -11.83
C ASN A 141 22.91 10.83 -13.26
N GLU A 142 24.22 10.82 -13.46
CA GLU A 142 24.81 11.00 -14.77
C GLU A 142 24.69 9.73 -15.61
N SER A 143 24.47 9.89 -16.90
CA SER A 143 24.50 8.83 -17.89
C SER A 143 25.43 9.21 -19.02
N TYR A 144 26.03 8.22 -19.67
CA TYR A 144 26.85 8.46 -20.86
C TYR A 144 26.03 8.80 -22.11
N SER A 145 24.89 8.10 -22.31
CA SER A 145 24.07 8.24 -23.51
C SER A 145 22.58 8.11 -23.27
N TRP A 146 22.16 7.42 -22.21
CA TRP A 146 20.79 6.99 -22.00
C TRP A 146 20.28 7.37 -20.60
N PRO A 147 20.06 8.67 -20.29
CA PRO A 147 19.80 9.14 -18.93
C PRO A 147 18.50 8.61 -18.29
N ALA A 148 17.53 8.21 -19.12
CA ALA A 148 16.29 7.61 -18.62
C ALA A 148 16.36 6.08 -18.51
N TRP A 149 17.42 5.47 -19.03
CA TRP A 149 17.57 4.02 -19.14
C TRP A 149 18.74 3.48 -18.31
N GLU A 150 19.83 4.24 -18.25
CA GLU A 150 21.09 3.81 -17.66
C GLU A 150 21.27 4.40 -16.26
N ILE A 151 21.50 3.54 -15.28
CA ILE A 151 21.94 3.94 -13.93
C ILE A 151 23.36 3.44 -13.75
N LEU A 152 24.32 4.36 -13.65
CA LEU A 152 25.73 3.99 -13.47
C LEU A 152 25.97 3.46 -12.06
N LYS A 153 26.89 2.49 -11.95
CA LYS A 153 27.29 1.91 -10.66
C LYS A 153 27.71 2.98 -9.66
N LYS A 154 28.46 4.01 -10.08
CA LYS A 154 28.86 5.13 -9.22
C LYS A 154 27.68 5.86 -8.57
N THR A 155 26.54 5.95 -9.27
CA THR A 155 25.32 6.56 -8.72
C THR A 155 24.73 5.68 -7.61
N VAL A 156 24.66 4.35 -7.85
CA VAL A 156 24.12 3.39 -6.88
C VAL A 156 25.01 3.24 -5.65
N ASP A 157 26.33 3.30 -5.83
CA ASP A 157 27.32 3.20 -4.75
C ASP A 157 27.45 4.50 -3.92
N ALA A 158 26.93 5.62 -4.43
CA ALA A 158 26.95 6.89 -3.71
C ALA A 158 26.04 6.84 -2.48
N SER A 159 26.40 7.60 -1.45
CA SER A 159 25.54 7.76 -0.27
C SER A 159 24.35 8.65 -0.60
N PRO A 160 23.11 8.17 -0.44
CA PRO A 160 21.94 9.00 -0.67
C PRO A 160 21.77 10.05 0.42
N GLN A 161 21.13 11.15 0.06
CA GLN A 161 20.69 12.17 0.99
C GLN A 161 19.29 11.81 1.53
N ALA A 162 19.05 12.16 2.78
CA ALA A 162 17.72 12.08 3.37
C ALA A 162 16.84 13.24 2.88
N ILE A 163 15.55 12.99 2.72
CA ILE A 163 14.54 14.00 2.41
C ILE A 163 14.02 14.54 3.75
N THR A 164 14.57 15.67 4.21
CA THR A 164 14.37 16.17 5.57
C THR A 164 13.76 17.57 5.64
N GLY A 165 13.41 18.17 4.50
CA GLY A 165 12.78 19.49 4.47
C GLY A 165 11.32 19.45 4.91
N GLU A 166 10.94 20.33 5.84
CA GLU A 166 9.55 20.55 6.31
C GLU A 166 8.74 19.26 6.55
N VAL A 167 9.27 18.39 7.43
CA VAL A 167 8.59 17.12 7.75
C VAL A 167 7.32 17.39 8.55
N LYS A 168 6.18 16.97 8.02
CA LYS A 168 4.90 17.01 8.70
C LYS A 168 4.26 15.64 8.67
N VAL A 169 3.90 15.11 9.85
CA VAL A 169 3.24 13.81 9.97
C VAL A 169 1.87 13.99 10.59
N THR A 170 0.84 13.48 9.91
CA THR A 170 -0.55 13.58 10.35
C THR A 170 -1.24 12.23 10.24
N VAL A 171 -2.18 11.97 11.16
CA VAL A 171 -3.10 10.83 11.00
C VAL A 171 -4.10 11.22 9.92
N ALA A 172 -4.06 10.48 8.80
CA ALA A 172 -4.89 10.74 7.62
C ALA A 172 -6.20 9.97 7.65
N GLU A 173 -6.20 8.79 8.28
CA GLU A 173 -7.37 7.92 8.38
C GLU A 173 -7.29 7.07 9.65
N GLU A 174 -8.43 6.91 10.32
CA GLU A 174 -8.62 6.01 11.46
C GLU A 174 -9.88 5.17 11.29
N GLY A 175 -9.79 3.89 11.62
CA GLY A 175 -10.99 3.04 11.57
C GLY A 175 -10.73 1.57 11.91
N PRO A 176 -11.79 0.76 11.86
CA PRO A 176 -11.70 -0.66 12.19
C PRO A 176 -11.07 -1.53 11.10
N LEU A 177 -11.02 -1.06 9.84
CA LEU A 177 -10.51 -1.85 8.72
C LEU A 177 -9.22 -1.28 8.15
N ARG A 178 -9.04 0.04 8.21
CA ARG A 178 -7.87 0.72 7.65
C ARG A 178 -7.57 1.96 8.49
N ALA A 179 -6.28 2.19 8.73
CA ALA A 179 -5.77 3.43 9.25
C ALA A 179 -4.48 3.82 8.54
N SER A 180 -4.24 5.13 8.40
CA SER A 180 -3.06 5.63 7.72
C SER A 180 -2.51 6.90 8.36
N VAL A 181 -1.19 7.08 8.24
CA VAL A 181 -0.51 8.33 8.47
C VAL A 181 -0.02 8.89 7.15
N CYS A 182 -0.09 10.21 6.99
CA CYS A 182 0.47 10.93 5.87
C CYS A 182 1.73 11.67 6.33
N VAL A 183 2.83 11.43 5.62
CA VAL A 183 4.11 12.11 5.81
C VAL A 183 4.30 13.04 4.63
N GLU A 184 4.37 14.35 4.89
CA GLU A 184 4.66 15.38 3.91
C GLU A 184 6.08 15.89 4.12
N ARG A 185 6.85 16.02 3.01
CA ARG A 185 8.25 16.46 3.02
C ARG A 185 8.56 17.28 1.79
N THR A 186 9.62 18.10 1.88
CA THR A 186 10.16 18.84 0.73
C THR A 186 11.66 18.55 0.54
N LEU A 187 12.14 18.72 -0.69
CA LEU A 187 13.55 18.72 -1.02
C LEU A 187 13.77 19.69 -2.20
N GLY A 188 14.34 20.87 -1.93
CA GLY A 188 14.30 21.98 -2.88
C GLY A 188 12.85 22.31 -3.23
N ASP A 189 12.54 22.38 -4.52
CA ASP A 189 11.20 22.63 -5.04
C ASP A 189 10.35 21.35 -5.15
N SER A 190 10.93 20.18 -4.94
CA SER A 190 10.21 18.90 -4.99
C SER A 190 9.40 18.68 -3.71
N ARG A 191 8.20 18.09 -3.86
CA ARG A 191 7.28 17.79 -2.77
C ARG A 191 6.94 16.32 -2.75
N PHE A 192 6.85 15.76 -1.55
CA PHE A 192 6.59 14.34 -1.32
C PHE A 192 5.45 14.19 -0.32
N ARG A 193 4.43 13.43 -0.67
CA ARG A 193 3.40 12.94 0.24
C ARG A 193 3.41 11.43 0.20
N GLN A 194 3.57 10.82 1.37
CA GLN A 194 3.59 9.36 1.52
C GLN A 194 2.53 8.96 2.53
N TRP A 195 1.61 8.10 2.12
CA TRP A 195 0.66 7.45 3.02
C TRP A 195 1.19 6.08 3.40
N ILE A 196 1.36 5.87 4.70
CA ILE A 196 1.72 4.58 5.30
C ILE A 196 0.44 4.03 5.92
N THR A 197 0.01 2.86 5.47
CA THR A 197 -1.32 2.33 5.77
C THR A 197 -1.24 0.92 6.31
N LEU A 198 -1.94 0.66 7.40
CA LEU A 198 -2.23 -0.68 7.91
C LEU A 198 -3.71 -1.02 7.73
N ARG A 199 -3.97 -2.31 7.57
CA ARG A 199 -5.31 -2.89 7.47
C ARG A 199 -5.56 -3.88 8.60
N GLU A 200 -6.81 -4.25 8.81
CA GLU A 200 -7.25 -5.39 9.64
C GLU A 200 -7.95 -6.43 8.78
N GLY A 201 -8.32 -7.57 9.40
CA GLY A 201 -9.00 -8.66 8.73
C GLY A 201 -8.08 -9.44 7.79
N ALA A 202 -8.58 -9.81 6.62
CA ALA A 202 -7.88 -10.67 5.66
C ALA A 202 -6.55 -10.08 5.13
N GLN A 203 -6.36 -8.75 5.25
CA GLN A 203 -5.17 -8.04 4.78
C GLN A 203 -4.35 -7.44 5.93
N ALA A 204 -4.48 -7.96 7.14
CA ALA A 204 -3.78 -7.44 8.32
C ALA A 204 -2.24 -7.59 8.25
N ASP A 205 -1.75 -8.49 7.42
CA ASP A 205 -0.32 -8.74 7.19
C ASP A 205 0.28 -7.93 6.02
N ARG A 206 -0.44 -6.93 5.54
CA ARG A 206 -0.02 -6.03 4.46
C ARG A 206 0.24 -4.61 4.97
N ILE A 207 1.33 -4.02 4.50
CA ILE A 207 1.69 -2.62 4.71
C ILE A 207 1.68 -1.94 3.34
N ASP A 208 0.84 -0.92 3.16
CA ASP A 208 0.79 -0.14 1.92
C ASP A 208 1.58 1.16 2.09
N LEU A 209 2.43 1.47 1.10
CA LEU A 209 3.18 2.71 0.98
C LEU A 209 2.78 3.39 -0.32
N VAL A 210 1.90 4.38 -0.25
CA VAL A 210 1.43 5.13 -1.42
C VAL A 210 2.15 6.48 -1.44
N ASN A 211 2.76 6.81 -2.58
CA ASN A 211 3.52 8.04 -2.75
C ASN A 211 2.88 8.92 -3.82
N ASP A 212 2.74 10.21 -3.51
CA ASP A 212 2.43 11.28 -4.46
C ASP A 212 3.62 12.23 -4.46
N ILE A 213 4.28 12.36 -5.61
CA ILE A 213 5.57 13.04 -5.73
C ILE A 213 5.49 14.08 -6.84
N ASP A 214 5.61 15.36 -6.45
CA ASP A 214 5.84 16.47 -7.36
C ASP A 214 7.36 16.65 -7.50
N TRP A 215 7.90 16.10 -8.60
CA TRP A 215 9.33 16.03 -8.83
C TRP A 215 9.84 17.22 -9.62
N GLN A 216 10.69 18.05 -8.99
CA GLN A 216 11.30 19.24 -9.59
C GLN A 216 12.83 19.18 -9.65
N SER A 217 13.43 18.00 -9.44
CA SER A 217 14.88 17.81 -9.49
C SER A 217 15.32 17.25 -10.85
N SER A 218 16.44 17.71 -11.36
CA SER A 218 17.06 17.18 -12.59
C SER A 218 18.38 16.46 -12.27
N ASN A 219 18.78 15.54 -13.15
CA ASN A 219 19.99 14.71 -13.00
C ASN A 219 20.10 13.99 -11.66
N ALA A 220 18.99 13.62 -11.07
CA ALA A 220 18.90 12.98 -9.78
C ALA A 220 18.12 11.66 -9.88
N LEU A 221 18.33 10.77 -8.89
CA LEU A 221 17.64 9.50 -8.78
C LEU A 221 16.94 9.42 -7.42
N LEU A 222 15.68 8.99 -7.44
CA LEU A 222 14.91 8.66 -6.24
C LEU A 222 14.74 7.15 -6.15
N LYS A 223 15.01 6.58 -4.98
CA LYS A 223 14.81 5.15 -4.69
C LYS A 223 14.01 4.98 -3.41
N ALA A 224 13.21 3.91 -3.33
CA ALA A 224 12.69 3.40 -2.08
C ALA A 224 13.66 2.36 -1.52
N GLU A 225 14.16 2.56 -0.31
CA GLU A 225 15.09 1.65 0.37
C GLU A 225 14.37 0.87 1.47
N PHE A 226 14.55 -0.45 1.46
CA PHE A 226 13.99 -1.39 2.43
C PHE A 226 15.11 -2.17 3.12
N PRO A 227 15.84 -1.57 4.07
CA PRO A 227 16.91 -2.26 4.79
C PRO A 227 16.28 -3.21 5.82
N LEU A 228 16.03 -4.45 5.41
CA LEU A 228 15.39 -5.46 6.25
C LEU A 228 16.41 -6.26 7.06
N SER A 229 15.98 -6.78 8.21
CA SER A 229 16.78 -7.66 9.11
C SER A 229 16.89 -9.10 8.58
N VAL A 230 16.57 -9.33 7.31
CA VAL A 230 16.64 -10.62 6.63
C VAL A 230 17.65 -10.57 5.50
N SER A 231 18.24 -11.72 5.19
CA SER A 231 19.10 -11.90 4.02
C SER A 231 18.63 -13.15 3.27
N ASN A 232 18.54 -13.02 1.96
CA ASN A 232 18.28 -14.14 1.06
C ASN A 232 19.31 -14.10 -0.07
N PRO A 233 20.00 -15.20 -0.40
CA PRO A 233 20.98 -15.23 -1.48
C PRO A 233 20.35 -15.10 -2.86
N GLU A 234 19.04 -15.33 -2.98
CA GLU A 234 18.31 -15.28 -4.24
C GLU A 234 17.07 -14.41 -4.12
N ALA A 235 16.70 -13.76 -5.22
CA ALA A 235 15.41 -13.10 -5.42
C ALA A 235 14.59 -13.86 -6.46
N VAL A 236 13.29 -13.95 -6.25
CA VAL A 236 12.36 -14.54 -7.22
C VAL A 236 11.62 -13.42 -7.94
N TYR A 237 11.71 -13.41 -9.26
CA TYR A 237 11.10 -12.42 -10.13
C TYR A 237 9.91 -13.01 -10.85
N ASP A 238 8.82 -12.26 -10.94
CA ASP A 238 7.68 -12.60 -11.78
C ASP A 238 7.99 -12.32 -13.26
N LEU A 239 7.65 -13.27 -14.12
CA LEU A 239 7.80 -13.18 -15.58
C LEU A 239 6.44 -13.05 -16.30
N GLY A 240 5.34 -12.84 -15.58
CA GLY A 240 3.99 -12.79 -16.13
C GLY A 240 3.38 -14.18 -16.37
N VAL A 241 4.14 -15.15 -16.85
CA VAL A 241 3.70 -16.55 -17.07
C VAL A 241 4.52 -17.56 -16.26
N GLY A 242 5.09 -17.13 -15.17
CA GLY A 242 5.91 -17.93 -14.28
C GLY A 242 6.83 -17.06 -13.45
N SER A 243 7.83 -17.68 -12.83
CA SER A 243 8.82 -16.97 -12.04
C SER A 243 10.22 -17.52 -12.29
N VAL A 244 11.24 -16.70 -12.02
CA VAL A 244 12.65 -17.08 -12.09
C VAL A 244 13.36 -16.69 -10.81
N ALA A 245 14.13 -17.62 -10.23
CA ALA A 245 15.05 -17.33 -9.13
C ALA A 245 16.40 -16.86 -9.68
N ARG A 246 16.95 -15.80 -9.12
CA ARG A 246 18.26 -15.25 -9.48
C ARG A 246 19.04 -14.90 -8.24
N GLY A 247 20.35 -15.14 -8.30
CA GLY A 247 21.28 -14.75 -7.23
C GLY A 247 21.32 -13.23 -7.04
N ASN A 248 21.41 -12.78 -5.82
CA ASN A 248 21.66 -11.38 -5.47
C ASN A 248 23.15 -11.06 -5.71
N ASN A 249 23.62 -11.24 -6.93
CA ASN A 249 25.01 -11.07 -7.30
C ASN A 249 25.31 -9.61 -7.68
N THR A 250 26.26 -9.01 -7.00
CA THR A 250 26.77 -7.65 -7.27
C THR A 250 28.20 -7.66 -7.76
N ALA A 251 28.75 -8.82 -8.13
CA ALA A 251 30.16 -8.96 -8.49
C ALA A 251 30.53 -8.24 -9.79
N THR A 252 29.60 -8.14 -10.73
CA THR A 252 29.79 -7.37 -11.97
C THR A 252 28.64 -6.41 -12.23
N ALA A 253 28.95 -5.26 -12.87
CA ALA A 253 27.96 -4.25 -13.18
C ALA A 253 26.86 -4.71 -14.15
N TYR A 254 27.12 -5.73 -14.92
CA TYR A 254 26.18 -6.29 -15.91
C TYR A 254 25.20 -7.32 -15.35
N GLU A 255 25.56 -8.03 -14.29
CA GLU A 255 24.70 -9.07 -13.71
C GLU A 255 23.49 -8.51 -12.98
N VAL A 256 23.57 -7.27 -12.51
CA VAL A 256 22.52 -6.60 -11.76
C VAL A 256 21.41 -6.03 -12.66
N TYR A 257 21.72 -5.66 -13.89
CA TYR A 257 20.85 -4.80 -14.70
C TYR A 257 20.08 -5.52 -15.79
N ALA A 258 20.62 -6.55 -16.36
CA ALA A 258 20.08 -7.15 -17.58
C ALA A 258 18.68 -7.74 -17.42
N CYS A 259 18.22 -7.98 -16.19
CA CYS A 259 16.97 -8.69 -15.97
C CYS A 259 15.87 -7.88 -15.25
N LEU A 260 16.25 -6.95 -14.40
CA LEU A 260 15.29 -6.06 -13.74
C LEU A 260 14.69 -5.04 -14.71
N LEU A 261 15.51 -4.56 -15.65
CA LEU A 261 15.05 -3.63 -16.69
C LEU A 261 14.15 -4.32 -17.74
N TYR A 262 14.43 -5.57 -18.06
CA TYR A 262 13.65 -6.30 -19.06
C TYR A 262 12.23 -6.65 -18.58
N THR A 263 12.04 -6.86 -17.30
CA THR A 263 10.73 -7.16 -16.71
C THR A 263 9.92 -5.89 -16.37
N SER A 264 10.58 -4.76 -16.13
CA SER A 264 9.89 -3.49 -15.84
C SER A 264 9.41 -2.77 -17.09
N ASP A 265 10.09 -2.96 -18.24
CA ASP A 265 9.71 -2.33 -19.51
C ASP A 265 8.70 -3.14 -20.33
N ALA A 266 8.42 -4.36 -19.91
CA ALA A 266 7.40 -5.21 -20.54
C ALA A 266 6.01 -5.10 -19.86
N ALA A 267 5.88 -4.23 -18.86
CA ALA A 267 4.63 -3.98 -18.12
C ALA A 267 3.88 -2.75 -18.65
#